data_cc248e7801bfdd381fc1982382274ae4
#
_entry.id   cc248e7801bfdd381fc1982382274ae4
#
_cell.length_a   1.000
_cell.length_b   1.000
_cell.length_c   1.000
_cell.angle_alpha   90.00
_cell.angle_beta   90.00
_cell.angle_gamma   90.00
#
_symmetry.space_group_name_H-M   'P 1'
#
loop_
_entity.id
_entity.type
_entity.pdbx_description
1 polymer ?
#
loop_
_entity_poly.entity_id
_entity_poly.type
_entity_poly.pdbx_seq_one_letter_code
_entity_poly.pdbx_strand_id
1 'polypeptide(L)'
;MDYKDRVVVVKEQKTADNYGGFVTEMVEVGNIRVKIAPYRVANGELVAIPNPIASVKFFTNSKLPVSEDEMFYIKYKDRLYKKVALTDYGKCMLIIGERIGNKI
;
A
#
# COMPACT_ATOMS: atom_id res chain seq x y z
N MET A 1 2.92 3.64 -19.67
CA MET A 1 2.67 4.14 -18.31
C MET A 1 3.99 4.38 -17.60
N ASP A 2 4.06 5.48 -16.91
CA ASP A 2 5.31 5.90 -16.31
C ASP A 2 5.37 5.52 -14.86
N TYR A 3 6.27 4.66 -14.49
CA TYR A 3 6.41 4.22 -13.09
C TYR A 3 7.55 4.99 -12.44
N LYS A 4 7.27 6.23 -12.12
CA LYS A 4 8.32 7.13 -11.62
C LYS A 4 8.51 7.11 -10.12
N ASP A 5 7.48 6.79 -9.40
CA ASP A 5 7.56 6.86 -7.94
C ASP A 5 8.02 5.54 -7.37
N ARG A 6 8.80 5.63 -6.32
CA ARG A 6 9.27 4.43 -5.64
C ARG A 6 8.61 4.39 -4.27
N VAL A 7 8.02 3.25 -3.96
CA VAL A 7 7.40 3.05 -2.67
C VAL A 7 8.00 1.82 -2.01
N VAL A 8 7.85 1.75 -0.70
CA VAL A 8 8.39 0.64 0.08
C VAL A 8 7.25 -0.28 0.45
N VAL A 9 7.45 -1.57 0.25
CA VAL A 9 6.48 -2.58 0.66
C VAL A 9 6.86 -3.03 2.05
N VAL A 10 5.88 -2.98 2.94
CA VAL A 10 6.06 -3.25 4.36
C VAL A 10 5.10 -4.33 4.77
N LYS A 11 5.52 -5.18 5.66
CA LYS A 11 4.66 -6.25 6.13
C LYS A 11 4.79 -6.36 7.64
N GLU A 12 3.74 -6.83 8.28
CA GLU A 12 3.76 -7.06 9.71
C GLU A 12 4.50 -8.33 10.03
N GLN A 13 5.33 -8.28 11.03
CA GLN A 13 6.06 -9.44 11.48
C GLN A 13 5.85 -9.57 12.99
N LYS A 14 5.46 -10.74 13.42
CA LYS A 14 5.31 -11.02 14.83
C LYS A 14 6.56 -11.66 15.36
N THR A 15 7.06 -11.13 16.44
CA THR A 15 8.25 -11.67 17.10
C THR A 15 7.89 -12.02 18.52
N ALA A 16 8.29 -13.18 18.95
CA ALA A 16 8.04 -13.59 20.32
C ALA A 16 8.84 -12.70 21.29
N ASP A 17 8.19 -12.24 22.33
CA ASP A 17 8.91 -11.48 23.34
C ASP A 17 9.33 -12.44 24.45
N ASN A 18 10.02 -11.92 25.44
CA ASN A 18 10.55 -12.76 26.51
C ASN A 18 9.53 -13.10 27.57
N TYR A 19 8.30 -12.65 27.39
CA TYR A 19 7.28 -12.81 28.41
C TYR A 19 6.13 -13.68 27.93
N GLY A 20 6.35 -14.44 26.86
CA GLY A 20 5.33 -15.34 26.36
C GLY A 20 4.32 -14.69 25.42
N GLY A 21 4.52 -13.45 25.06
CA GLY A 21 3.65 -12.78 24.10
C GLY A 21 4.34 -12.56 22.77
N PHE A 22 3.73 -11.73 21.95
CA PHE A 22 4.29 -11.39 20.65
C PHE A 22 4.27 -9.89 20.45
N VAL A 23 5.30 -9.40 19.82
CA VAL A 23 5.38 -8.00 19.42
C VAL A 23 5.21 -7.95 17.93
N THR A 24 4.37 -7.05 17.45
CA THR A 24 4.17 -6.86 16.03
C THR A 24 5.00 -5.69 15.55
N GLU A 25 5.80 -5.92 14.53
CA GLU A 25 6.63 -4.87 13.96
C GLU A 25 6.37 -4.77 12.47
N MET A 26 6.54 -3.58 11.94
CA MET A 26 6.47 -3.37 10.50
C MET A 26 7.86 -3.50 9.93
N VAL A 27 8.02 -4.38 8.98
CA VAL A 27 9.31 -4.67 8.38
C VAL A 27 9.27 -4.33 6.90
N GLU A 28 10.26 -3.61 6.45
CA GLU A 28 10.39 -3.31 5.02
C GLU A 28 10.91 -4.55 4.32
N VAL A 29 10.17 -4.99 3.32
CA VAL A 29 10.56 -6.21 2.61
C VAL A 29 11.07 -5.92 1.21
N GLY A 30 10.91 -4.71 0.72
CA GLY A 30 11.42 -4.35 -0.58
C GLY A 30 10.79 -3.08 -1.07
N ASN A 31 11.16 -2.65 -2.26
CA ASN A 31 10.52 -1.50 -2.85
C ASN A 31 10.14 -1.81 -4.29
N ILE A 32 9.18 -1.06 -4.80
CA ILE A 32 8.71 -1.23 -6.16
C ILE A 32 8.51 0.16 -6.76
N ARG A 33 8.50 0.21 -8.08
CA ARG A 33 8.21 1.44 -8.78
C ARG A 33 6.77 1.43 -9.17
N VAL A 34 6.11 2.55 -8.96
CA VAL A 34 4.68 2.65 -9.19
C VAL A 34 4.33 3.94 -9.89
N LYS A 35 3.15 3.95 -10.45
CA LYS A 35 2.49 5.17 -10.84
C LYS A 35 1.34 5.36 -9.87
N ILE A 36 1.31 6.51 -9.23
CA ILE A 36 0.31 6.79 -8.22
C ILE A 36 -0.79 7.62 -8.81
N ALA A 37 -2.03 7.21 -8.57
CA ALA A 37 -3.19 7.95 -9.02
C ALA A 37 -4.18 8.04 -7.88
N PRO A 38 -4.73 9.20 -7.61
CA PRO A 38 -5.76 9.32 -6.59
C PRO A 38 -6.96 8.50 -6.99
N TYR A 39 -7.59 7.89 -6.02
CA TYR A 39 -8.80 7.15 -6.28
C TYR A 39 -9.95 8.14 -6.36
N ARG A 40 -10.62 8.17 -7.47
CA ARG A 40 -11.72 9.09 -7.68
C ARG A 40 -13.02 8.37 -7.83
N VAL A 41 -14.06 9.06 -7.51
CA VAL A 41 -15.38 8.56 -7.73
C VAL A 41 -15.66 8.51 -9.23
N ALA A 42 -16.34 7.48 -9.63
CA ALA A 42 -16.43 7.13 -11.03
C ALA A 42 -17.09 8.15 -11.93
N ASN A 43 -17.94 8.96 -11.44
CA ASN A 43 -18.64 9.92 -12.30
C ASN A 43 -17.90 11.24 -12.45
N GLY A 44 -16.66 11.28 -12.04
CA GLY A 44 -15.86 12.46 -12.23
C GLY A 44 -16.14 13.58 -11.28
N GLU A 45 -17.08 13.42 -10.42
CA GLU A 45 -17.32 14.43 -9.44
C GLU A 45 -16.18 14.47 -8.48
N LEU A 46 -15.63 15.62 -8.34
CA LEU A 46 -14.65 15.84 -7.34
C LEU A 46 -15.34 15.82 -6.03
N VAL A 47 -15.42 14.70 -5.45
CA VAL A 47 -15.88 14.69 -4.10
C VAL A 47 -14.75 15.26 -3.30
N ALA A 48 -14.96 16.42 -2.83
CA ALA A 48 -14.13 16.96 -1.81
C ALA A 48 -14.28 15.98 -0.68
N ILE A 49 -13.40 15.06 -0.60
CA ILE A 49 -13.44 14.11 0.47
C ILE A 49 -12.91 14.85 1.66
N PRO A 50 -13.75 15.30 2.53
CA PRO A 50 -13.28 15.95 3.74
C PRO A 50 -12.58 14.95 4.62
N ASN A 51 -12.64 13.73 4.20
CA ASN A 51 -12.12 12.67 4.98
C ASN A 51 -10.64 12.52 4.71
N PRO A 52 -9.83 12.48 5.71
CA PRO A 52 -8.41 12.27 5.52
C PRO A 52 -8.08 10.89 5.02
N ILE A 53 -9.03 9.99 5.02
CA ILE A 53 -8.77 8.66 4.50
C ILE A 53 -8.86 8.73 3.01
N ALA A 54 -7.77 8.66 2.37
CA ALA A 54 -7.72 8.70 0.93
C ALA A 54 -7.35 7.32 0.43
N SER A 55 -8.07 6.87 -0.57
CA SER A 55 -7.67 5.66 -1.28
C SER A 55 -6.82 6.09 -2.45
N VAL A 56 -5.77 5.36 -2.68
CA VAL A 56 -4.82 5.67 -3.72
C VAL A 56 -4.59 4.43 -4.55
N LYS A 57 -4.48 4.61 -5.86
CA LYS A 57 -4.17 3.52 -6.75
C LYS A 57 -2.68 3.51 -7.03
N PHE A 58 -2.07 2.37 -6.84
CA PHE A 58 -0.66 2.19 -7.17
C PHE A 58 -0.58 1.20 -8.33
N PHE A 59 -0.20 1.69 -9.50
CA PHE A 59 0.00 0.82 -10.64
C PHE A 59 1.47 0.44 -10.69
N THR A 60 1.77 -0.83 -10.84
CA THR A 60 3.16 -1.27 -10.90
C THR A 60 3.33 -2.40 -11.90
N ASN A 61 4.49 -2.42 -12.54
CA ASN A 61 4.88 -3.56 -13.34
C ASN A 61 6.05 -4.29 -12.68
N SER A 62 6.39 -3.93 -11.47
CA SER A 62 7.46 -4.58 -10.73
C SER A 62 6.96 -5.85 -10.08
N LYS A 63 7.86 -6.78 -9.89
CA LYS A 63 7.52 -7.98 -9.16
C LYS A 63 7.40 -7.64 -7.69
N LEU A 64 6.31 -8.08 -7.07
CA LEU A 64 6.13 -7.82 -5.66
C LEU A 64 7.07 -8.67 -4.83
N PRO A 65 7.63 -8.09 -3.76
CA PRO A 65 8.48 -8.86 -2.85
C PRO A 65 7.69 -9.69 -1.85
N VAL A 66 6.38 -9.73 -2.01
CA VAL A 66 5.50 -10.51 -1.14
C VAL A 66 4.51 -11.24 -2.02
N SER A 67 3.82 -12.20 -1.44
CA SER A 67 2.77 -12.92 -2.15
C SER A 67 1.57 -11.99 -2.32
N GLU A 68 0.88 -12.13 -3.44
CA GLU A 68 -0.31 -11.31 -3.70
C GLU A 68 -1.40 -11.54 -2.66
N ASP A 69 -1.42 -12.72 -2.08
CA ASP A 69 -2.42 -13.04 -1.08
C ASP A 69 -2.09 -12.53 0.31
N GLU A 70 -0.86 -12.11 0.50
CA GLU A 70 -0.46 -11.62 1.80
C GLU A 70 -0.97 -10.24 2.06
N MET A 71 -1.25 -9.93 3.31
CA MET A 71 -1.55 -8.58 3.70
C MET A 71 -0.24 -7.82 3.79
N PHE A 72 -0.18 -6.71 3.10
CA PHE A 72 1.00 -5.86 3.18
C PHE A 72 0.57 -4.40 3.14
N TYR A 73 1.52 -3.54 3.37
CA TYR A 73 1.31 -2.10 3.41
C TYR A 73 2.28 -1.45 2.45
N ILE A 74 1.93 -0.27 2.00
CA ILE A 74 2.81 0.52 1.15
C ILE A 74 3.14 1.81 1.86
N LYS A 75 4.41 2.07 2.02
CA LYS A 75 4.88 3.29 2.65
C LYS A 75 5.34 4.26 1.57
N TYR A 76 4.75 5.42 1.56
CA TYR A 76 5.08 6.44 0.58
C TYR A 76 5.06 7.81 1.25
N LYS A 77 6.19 8.51 1.24
CA LYS A 77 6.31 9.85 1.82
C LYS A 77 5.70 9.94 3.22
N ASP A 78 6.21 9.24 4.13
CA ASP A 78 5.76 9.29 5.53
C ASP A 78 4.31 8.89 5.75
N ARG A 79 3.69 8.29 4.75
CA ARG A 79 2.32 7.81 4.88
C ARG A 79 2.30 6.32 4.65
N LEU A 80 1.43 5.67 5.39
CA LEU A 80 1.30 4.24 5.29
C LEU A 80 -0.08 3.92 4.72
N TYR A 81 -0.10 3.04 3.73
CA TYR A 81 -1.33 2.63 3.08
C TYR A 81 -1.49 1.13 3.22
N LYS A 82 -2.66 0.72 3.65
CA LYS A 82 -2.97 -0.69 3.78
C LYS A 82 -3.50 -1.20 2.44
N LYS A 83 -3.00 -2.34 1.99
CA LYS A 83 -3.54 -2.93 0.77
C LYS A 83 -4.95 -3.42 1.04
N VAL A 84 -5.92 -2.90 0.31
CA VAL A 84 -7.29 -3.36 0.44
C VAL A 84 -7.74 -4.15 -0.77
N ALA A 85 -7.06 -4.01 -1.90
CA ALA A 85 -7.38 -4.77 -3.08
C ALA A 85 -6.17 -4.86 -3.98
N LEU A 86 -6.09 -5.92 -4.76
CA LEU A 86 -5.03 -6.08 -5.73
C LEU A 86 -5.61 -6.76 -6.96
N THR A 87 -5.35 -6.22 -8.13
CA THR A 87 -5.80 -6.81 -9.36
C THR A 87 -4.61 -6.95 -10.30
N ASP A 88 -4.43 -8.15 -10.82
CA ASP A 88 -3.35 -8.41 -11.75
C ASP A 88 -3.92 -8.38 -13.17
N TYR A 89 -3.47 -7.44 -13.96
CA TYR A 89 -3.91 -7.30 -15.34
C TYR A 89 -2.95 -7.95 -16.33
N GLY A 90 -1.96 -8.68 -15.84
CA GLY A 90 -0.99 -9.31 -16.72
C GLY A 90 0.19 -8.41 -17.03
N LYS A 91 -0.06 -7.26 -17.58
CA LYS A 91 1.01 -6.31 -17.91
C LYS A 91 1.39 -5.45 -16.74
N CYS A 92 0.46 -5.25 -15.84
CA CYS A 92 0.72 -4.48 -14.63
C CYS A 92 -0.24 -4.93 -13.55
N MET A 93 0.03 -4.53 -12.35
CA MET A 93 -0.85 -4.79 -11.22
C MET A 93 -1.37 -3.48 -10.68
N LEU A 94 -2.59 -3.53 -10.21
CA LEU A 94 -3.20 -2.39 -9.54
C LEU A 94 -3.36 -2.74 -8.08
N ILE A 95 -2.76 -1.96 -7.21
CA ILE A 95 -2.91 -2.11 -5.78
C ILE A 95 -3.69 -0.91 -5.28
N ILE A 96 -4.79 -1.16 -4.61
CA ILE A 96 -5.53 -0.08 -3.99
C ILE A 96 -5.14 -0.03 -2.54
N GLY A 97 -4.58 1.09 -2.13
CA GLY A 97 -4.16 1.30 -0.77
C GLY A 97 -5.05 2.31 -0.08
N GLU A 98 -5.39 2.03 1.14
CA GLU A 98 -6.16 2.95 1.96
C GLU A 98 -5.27 3.51 3.04
N ARG A 99 -5.22 4.80 3.14
CA ARG A 99 -4.36 5.45 4.11
C ARG A 99 -4.81 5.11 5.51
N ILE A 100 -3.92 4.54 6.30
CA ILE A 100 -4.23 4.30 7.67
C ILE A 100 -3.79 5.48 8.47
N GLY A 101 -4.63 5.98 9.26
CA GLY A 101 -4.47 7.10 10.11
C GLY A 101 -3.14 7.76 10.14
N ASN A 102 -3.04 8.88 10.65
CA ASN A 102 -1.82 9.58 10.66
C ASN A 102 -1.11 9.46 11.92
N LYS A 103 -1.50 8.58 12.69
CA LYS A 103 -0.79 8.37 13.82
C LYS A 103 0.04 7.27 13.65
N ILE A 104 1.20 7.46 13.51
CA ILE A 104 2.07 6.36 13.37
C ILE A 104 3.20 6.47 14.31
#